data_982f84a716be5bc69e013e152c3cf745
#
_entry.id   982f84a716be5bc69e013e152c3cf745
#
_cell.length_a   1.000
_cell.length_b   1.000
_cell.length_c   1.000
_cell.angle_alpha   90.00
_cell.angle_beta   90.00
_cell.angle_gamma   90.00
#
_symmetry.space_group_name_H-M   'P 1'
#
loop_
_entity.id
_entity.type
_entity.pdbx_description
1 polymer ?
#
loop_
_entity_poly.entity_id
_entity_poly.type
_entity_poly.pdbx_seq_one_letter_code
_entity_poly.pdbx_strand_id
1 'polypeptide(L)'
;QDIVFHFAGLSDLDMGKDQPIEVANQNILGTINLLNESIKANIKRFVFASTIYVYSDLGGFYRCSKQATELFIEEFNKCYGLNFTVLRYGSLYGPRASASNGIRRYLSQALQDGKITYPGTGDEMREYINVRDAARLSVDILSSEYKNKHIVITGHHPLKTKDMLKMVKEILKKDITFEFSHTPNNFHYSLTPYSFTPKTGLKLVSNLYMDMGQGFLECLQDIRQDLDHSEKKDS
;
A
#
# COMPACT_ATOMS: atom_id res chain seq x y z
N GLN A 1 12.76 -4.51 -22.61
CA GLN A 1 11.35 -4.17 -22.36
C GLN A 1 11.26 -2.68 -22.06
N ASP A 2 10.12 -2.07 -22.39
CA ASP A 2 9.97 -0.61 -22.25
C ASP A 2 9.28 -0.23 -20.94
N ILE A 3 8.38 -1.07 -20.45
CA ILE A 3 7.52 -0.80 -19.31
C ILE A 3 7.46 -2.02 -18.40
N VAL A 4 7.53 -1.78 -17.11
CA VAL A 4 7.29 -2.79 -16.08
C VAL A 4 5.97 -2.48 -15.38
N PHE A 5 5.02 -3.42 -15.39
CA PHE A 5 3.84 -3.41 -14.54
C PHE A 5 4.08 -4.35 -13.35
N HIS A 6 4.29 -3.80 -12.18
CA HIS A 6 4.55 -4.56 -10.97
C HIS A 6 3.29 -4.70 -10.13
N PHE A 7 2.59 -5.82 -10.32
CA PHE A 7 1.38 -6.19 -9.58
C PHE A 7 1.62 -7.30 -8.55
N ALA A 8 2.81 -7.89 -8.55
CA ALA A 8 3.17 -8.93 -7.59
C ALA A 8 3.25 -8.39 -6.16
N GLY A 9 2.91 -9.23 -5.20
CA GLY A 9 3.02 -8.94 -3.78
C GLY A 9 1.93 -9.61 -2.95
N LEU A 10 2.17 -9.71 -1.66
CA LEU A 10 1.19 -10.16 -0.68
C LEU A 10 0.19 -9.04 -0.42
N SER A 11 -1.08 -9.27 -0.77
CA SER A 11 -2.17 -8.30 -0.64
C SER A 11 -3.26 -8.71 0.33
N ASP A 12 -3.20 -9.93 0.86
CA ASP A 12 -4.15 -10.45 1.84
C ASP A 12 -3.82 -9.85 3.22
N LEU A 13 -4.77 -9.10 3.79
CA LEU A 13 -4.60 -8.41 5.07
C LEU A 13 -4.54 -9.38 6.24
N ASP A 14 -5.33 -10.46 6.17
CA ASP A 14 -5.41 -11.45 7.25
C ASP A 14 -4.14 -12.30 7.28
N MET A 15 -3.67 -12.80 6.13
CA MET A 15 -2.37 -13.49 6.04
C MET A 15 -1.20 -12.59 6.44
N GLY A 16 -1.21 -11.34 5.98
CA GLY A 16 -0.13 -10.39 6.26
C GLY A 16 0.05 -10.08 7.75
N LYS A 17 -1.02 -10.18 8.54
CA LYS A 17 -0.99 -9.91 9.98
C LYS A 17 -0.01 -10.81 10.73
N ASP A 18 0.02 -12.09 10.38
CA ASP A 18 0.82 -13.10 11.09
C ASP A 18 2.19 -13.34 10.43
N GLN A 19 2.45 -12.72 9.27
CA GLN A 19 3.67 -12.90 8.49
C GLN A 19 4.36 -11.58 8.09
N PRO A 20 4.71 -10.70 9.05
CA PRO A 20 5.24 -9.37 8.74
C PRO A 20 6.57 -9.40 7.98
N ILE A 21 7.43 -10.39 8.28
CA ILE A 21 8.72 -10.56 7.59
C ILE A 21 8.49 -10.94 6.13
N GLU A 22 7.57 -11.86 5.86
CA GLU A 22 7.26 -12.27 4.49
C GLU A 22 6.64 -11.12 3.68
N VAL A 23 5.75 -10.32 4.30
CA VAL A 23 5.24 -9.09 3.68
C VAL A 23 6.36 -8.13 3.33
N ALA A 24 7.34 -7.93 4.23
CA ALA A 24 8.50 -7.08 3.97
C ALA A 24 9.38 -7.63 2.85
N ASN A 25 9.68 -8.93 2.87
CA ASN A 25 10.51 -9.59 1.86
C ASN A 25 9.87 -9.50 0.47
N GLN A 26 8.61 -9.85 0.35
CA GLN A 26 7.94 -9.87 -0.95
C GLN A 26 7.60 -8.47 -1.46
N ASN A 27 6.99 -7.64 -0.62
CA ASN A 27 6.47 -6.36 -1.07
C ASN A 27 7.53 -5.26 -1.12
N ILE A 28 8.49 -5.24 -0.20
CA ILE A 28 9.52 -4.20 -0.12
C ILE A 28 10.79 -4.66 -0.85
N LEU A 29 11.45 -5.69 -0.35
CA LEU A 29 12.73 -6.14 -0.93
C LEU A 29 12.56 -6.65 -2.35
N GLY A 30 11.49 -7.41 -2.64
CA GLY A 30 11.15 -7.85 -3.99
C GLY A 30 10.98 -6.68 -4.96
N THR A 31 10.32 -5.61 -4.52
CA THR A 31 10.16 -4.41 -5.36
C THR A 31 11.47 -3.65 -5.53
N ILE A 32 12.31 -3.51 -4.48
CA ILE A 32 13.62 -2.86 -4.59
C ILE A 32 14.51 -3.60 -5.58
N ASN A 33 14.53 -4.93 -5.55
CA ASN A 33 15.28 -5.74 -6.50
C ASN A 33 14.80 -5.48 -7.94
N LEU A 34 13.47 -5.42 -8.15
CA LEU A 34 12.91 -5.14 -9.48
C LEU A 34 13.20 -3.72 -9.95
N LEU A 35 13.22 -2.72 -9.05
CA LEU A 35 13.63 -1.36 -9.35
C LEU A 35 15.10 -1.31 -9.80
N ASN A 36 16.01 -1.99 -9.09
CA ASN A 36 17.41 -2.09 -9.48
C ASN A 36 17.59 -2.70 -10.88
N GLU A 37 16.88 -3.79 -11.18
CA GLU A 37 16.94 -4.40 -12.51
C GLU A 37 16.29 -3.51 -13.58
N SER A 38 15.27 -2.74 -13.22
CA SER A 38 14.63 -1.76 -14.11
C SER A 38 15.61 -0.65 -14.54
N ILE A 39 16.45 -0.17 -13.61
CA ILE A 39 17.51 0.81 -13.93
C ILE A 39 18.52 0.21 -14.91
N LYS A 40 19.04 -1.00 -14.62
CA LYS A 40 20.01 -1.70 -15.49
C LYS A 40 19.46 -1.94 -16.90
N ALA A 41 18.16 -2.23 -16.98
CA ALA A 41 17.46 -2.49 -18.25
C ALA A 41 17.00 -1.23 -18.98
N ASN A 42 17.25 -0.03 -18.45
CA ASN A 42 16.81 1.25 -19.00
C ASN A 42 15.30 1.30 -19.28
N ILE A 43 14.48 0.82 -18.33
CA ILE A 43 13.03 0.82 -18.44
C ILE A 43 12.49 2.25 -18.53
N LYS A 44 11.58 2.50 -19.49
CA LYS A 44 11.00 3.84 -19.72
C LYS A 44 9.98 4.24 -18.66
N ARG A 45 9.26 3.28 -18.09
CA ARG A 45 8.24 3.51 -17.05
C ARG A 45 8.07 2.30 -16.13
N PHE A 46 8.12 2.55 -14.84
CA PHE A 46 7.78 1.58 -13.81
C PHE A 46 6.38 1.87 -13.27
N VAL A 47 5.44 0.97 -13.46
CA VAL A 47 4.05 1.09 -12.99
C VAL A 47 3.87 0.17 -11.79
N PHE A 48 3.50 0.74 -10.65
CA PHE A 48 3.39 0.02 -9.39
C PHE A 48 1.96 -0.05 -8.89
N ALA A 49 1.49 -1.26 -8.58
CA ALA A 49 0.20 -1.47 -7.93
C ALA A 49 0.31 -1.21 -6.43
N SER A 50 -0.18 -0.06 -6.02
CA SER A 50 -0.39 0.35 -4.65
C SER A 50 -1.87 0.25 -4.26
N THR A 51 -2.26 0.88 -3.19
CA THR A 51 -3.59 0.78 -2.61
C THR A 51 -4.01 2.10 -1.96
N ILE A 52 -5.31 2.36 -1.89
CA ILE A 52 -5.84 3.49 -1.12
C ILE A 52 -5.61 3.34 0.39
N TYR A 53 -5.29 2.14 0.89
CA TYR A 53 -4.91 1.96 2.30
C TYR A 53 -3.70 2.81 2.71
N VAL A 54 -2.86 3.26 1.78
CA VAL A 54 -1.73 4.16 2.11
C VAL A 54 -2.20 5.46 2.77
N TYR A 55 -3.44 5.87 2.56
CA TYR A 55 -4.06 7.04 3.18
C TYR A 55 -4.69 6.75 4.56
N SER A 56 -4.84 5.48 4.93
CA SER A 56 -5.52 5.05 6.15
C SER A 56 -4.52 4.70 7.25
N ASP A 57 -4.96 4.74 8.50
CA ASP A 57 -4.24 4.13 9.62
C ASP A 57 -4.48 2.62 9.73
N LEU A 58 -5.40 2.08 8.92
CA LEU A 58 -5.78 0.67 8.86
C LEU A 58 -5.08 -0.02 7.68
N GLY A 59 -5.14 -1.35 7.61
CA GLY A 59 -4.51 -2.14 6.56
C GLY A 59 -3.19 -2.82 6.98
N GLY A 60 -2.79 -2.71 8.25
CA GLY A 60 -1.70 -3.47 8.86
C GLY A 60 -0.37 -3.40 8.09
N PHE A 61 0.37 -4.51 8.11
CA PHE A 61 1.68 -4.61 7.44
C PHE A 61 1.60 -4.46 5.92
N TYR A 62 0.48 -4.85 5.30
CA TYR A 62 0.26 -4.61 3.87
C TYR A 62 0.31 -3.11 3.55
N ARG A 63 -0.44 -2.27 4.29
CA ARG A 63 -0.36 -0.82 4.15
C ARG A 63 1.06 -0.31 4.33
N CYS A 64 1.73 -0.72 5.43
CA CYS A 64 3.10 -0.30 5.72
C CYS A 64 4.06 -0.63 4.57
N SER A 65 3.94 -1.84 4.01
CA SER A 65 4.78 -2.26 2.90
C SER A 65 4.54 -1.42 1.64
N LYS A 66 3.28 -1.11 1.33
CA LYS A 66 2.95 -0.28 0.16
C LYS A 66 3.43 1.17 0.33
N GLN A 67 3.27 1.76 1.53
CA GLN A 67 3.81 3.09 1.86
C GLN A 67 5.33 3.14 1.72
N ALA A 68 6.04 2.17 2.31
CA ALA A 68 7.49 2.08 2.20
C ALA A 68 7.94 1.96 0.73
N THR A 69 7.28 1.11 -0.04
CA THR A 69 7.61 0.89 -1.45
C THR A 69 7.39 2.15 -2.30
N GLU A 70 6.31 2.89 -2.08
CA GLU A 70 6.08 4.17 -2.77
C GLU A 70 7.24 5.15 -2.54
N LEU A 71 7.73 5.27 -1.29
CA LEU A 71 8.86 6.12 -0.95
C LEU A 71 10.16 5.67 -1.67
N PHE A 72 10.43 4.36 -1.72
CA PHE A 72 11.56 3.85 -2.50
C PHE A 72 11.45 4.18 -3.98
N ILE A 73 10.27 4.03 -4.59
CA ILE A 73 10.04 4.37 -6.01
C ILE A 73 10.33 5.85 -6.27
N GLU A 74 9.89 6.75 -5.37
CA GLU A 74 10.18 8.18 -5.47
C GLU A 74 11.68 8.47 -5.39
N GLU A 75 12.40 7.81 -4.48
CA GLU A 75 13.85 7.98 -4.36
C GLU A 75 14.60 7.40 -5.57
N PHE A 76 14.16 6.27 -6.14
CA PHE A 76 14.70 5.75 -7.39
C PHE A 76 14.50 6.73 -8.57
N ASN A 77 13.38 7.44 -8.61
CA ASN A 77 13.18 8.51 -9.58
C ASN A 77 14.18 9.66 -9.37
N LYS A 78 14.35 10.13 -8.12
CA LYS A 78 15.26 11.24 -7.81
C LYS A 78 16.72 10.89 -8.07
N CYS A 79 17.16 9.69 -7.65
CA CYS A 79 18.56 9.28 -7.73
C CYS A 79 18.97 8.80 -9.12
N TYR A 80 18.07 8.11 -9.82
CA TYR A 80 18.41 7.39 -11.05
C TYR A 80 17.55 7.81 -12.26
N GLY A 81 16.59 8.72 -12.07
CA GLY A 81 15.73 9.20 -13.16
C GLY A 81 14.70 8.17 -13.66
N LEU A 82 14.47 7.06 -12.90
CA LEU A 82 13.48 6.05 -13.27
C LEU A 82 12.07 6.66 -13.23
N ASN A 83 11.45 6.79 -14.39
CA ASN A 83 10.08 7.29 -14.42
C ASN A 83 9.10 6.25 -13.91
N PHE A 84 8.12 6.71 -13.12
CA PHE A 84 7.14 5.83 -12.50
C PHE A 84 5.71 6.32 -12.69
N THR A 85 4.76 5.44 -12.36
CA THR A 85 3.37 5.78 -12.03
C THR A 85 2.90 4.82 -10.96
N VAL A 86 2.46 5.35 -9.83
CA VAL A 86 1.89 4.57 -8.72
C VAL A 86 0.38 4.55 -8.87
N LEU A 87 -0.23 3.35 -8.86
CA LEU A 87 -1.66 3.14 -8.97
C LEU A 87 -2.23 2.72 -7.63
N ARG A 88 -2.92 3.63 -6.94
CA ARG A 88 -3.58 3.36 -5.66
C ARG A 88 -4.98 2.84 -5.93
N TYR A 89 -5.10 1.51 -5.98
CA TYR A 89 -6.38 0.87 -6.25
C TYR A 89 -7.31 0.89 -5.05
N GLY A 90 -8.59 1.13 -5.32
CA GLY A 90 -9.69 0.95 -4.39
C GLY A 90 -10.16 -0.51 -4.31
N SER A 91 -11.44 -0.71 -3.97
CA SER A 91 -12.02 -2.04 -3.83
C SER A 91 -12.32 -2.66 -5.21
N LEU A 92 -11.42 -3.54 -5.66
CA LEU A 92 -11.53 -4.25 -6.93
C LEU A 92 -12.54 -5.41 -6.84
N TYR A 93 -13.34 -5.61 -7.89
CA TYR A 93 -14.17 -6.79 -8.06
C TYR A 93 -14.23 -7.24 -9.51
N GLY A 94 -14.57 -8.50 -9.74
CA GLY A 94 -14.76 -9.01 -11.10
C GLY A 94 -14.44 -10.50 -11.24
N PRO A 95 -14.50 -11.03 -12.49
CA PRO A 95 -14.19 -12.43 -12.76
C PRO A 95 -12.74 -12.75 -12.38
N ARG A 96 -12.50 -14.00 -11.98
CA ARG A 96 -11.19 -14.55 -11.57
C ARG A 96 -10.61 -13.90 -10.29
N ALA A 97 -11.42 -13.19 -9.49
CA ALA A 97 -10.99 -12.73 -8.18
C ALA A 97 -10.58 -13.92 -7.30
N SER A 98 -9.62 -13.71 -6.38
CA SER A 98 -9.24 -14.73 -5.39
C SER A 98 -10.38 -15.02 -4.41
N ALA A 99 -10.32 -16.15 -3.71
CA ALA A 99 -11.30 -16.50 -2.68
C ALA A 99 -11.32 -15.49 -1.50
N SER A 100 -10.19 -14.81 -1.25
CA SER A 100 -10.08 -13.76 -0.23
C SER A 100 -10.79 -12.45 -0.63
N ASN A 101 -11.14 -12.26 -1.92
CA ASN A 101 -11.87 -11.08 -2.36
C ASN A 101 -13.28 -11.02 -1.74
N GLY A 102 -13.60 -9.93 -1.04
CA GLY A 102 -14.86 -9.78 -0.31
C GLY A 102 -16.09 -9.97 -1.19
N ILE A 103 -16.16 -9.32 -2.37
CA ILE A 103 -17.30 -9.47 -3.28
C ILE A 103 -17.46 -10.91 -3.74
N ARG A 104 -16.37 -11.57 -4.15
CA ARG A 104 -16.43 -12.98 -4.55
C ARG A 104 -16.94 -13.86 -3.42
N ARG A 105 -16.46 -13.65 -2.19
CA ARG A 105 -16.88 -14.41 -1.00
C ARG A 105 -18.37 -14.24 -0.72
N TYR A 106 -18.89 -13.02 -0.75
CA TYR A 106 -20.32 -12.76 -0.52
C TYR A 106 -21.21 -13.36 -1.61
N LEU A 107 -20.80 -13.25 -2.88
CA LEU A 107 -21.51 -13.90 -3.98
C LEU A 107 -21.51 -15.43 -3.86
N SER A 108 -20.40 -16.04 -3.46
CA SER A 108 -20.31 -17.48 -3.23
C SER A 108 -21.22 -17.92 -2.09
N GLN A 109 -21.21 -17.24 -0.94
CA GLN A 109 -22.10 -17.50 0.19
C GLN A 109 -23.58 -17.38 -0.21
N ALA A 110 -23.94 -16.32 -0.95
CA ALA A 110 -25.29 -16.13 -1.44
C ALA A 110 -25.78 -17.28 -2.33
N LEU A 111 -24.89 -17.78 -3.21
CA LEU A 111 -25.25 -18.87 -4.14
C LEU A 111 -25.33 -20.23 -3.46
N GLN A 112 -24.41 -20.54 -2.56
CA GLN A 112 -24.25 -21.84 -1.94
C GLN A 112 -25.14 -21.99 -0.70
N ASP A 113 -25.13 -20.99 0.18
CA ASP A 113 -25.69 -21.10 1.52
C ASP A 113 -27.04 -20.34 1.66
N GLY A 114 -27.39 -19.47 0.71
CA GLY A 114 -28.53 -18.55 0.84
C GLY A 114 -28.37 -17.54 2.00
N LYS A 115 -27.16 -17.39 2.51
CA LYS A 115 -26.83 -16.57 3.66
C LYS A 115 -25.50 -15.87 3.43
N ILE A 116 -25.41 -14.57 3.80
CA ILE A 116 -24.16 -13.82 3.75
C ILE A 116 -23.78 -13.37 5.16
N THR A 117 -22.58 -13.74 5.61
CA THR A 117 -21.99 -13.25 6.86
C THR A 117 -20.99 -12.14 6.54
N TYR A 118 -21.23 -10.95 7.07
CA TYR A 118 -20.38 -9.78 6.87
C TYR A 118 -19.67 -9.40 8.19
N PRO A 119 -18.32 -9.31 8.20
CA PRO A 119 -17.56 -8.96 9.40
C PRO A 119 -17.53 -7.43 9.60
N GLY A 120 -18.67 -6.85 9.95
CA GLY A 120 -18.84 -5.42 10.17
C GLY A 120 -20.30 -5.07 10.34
N THR A 121 -20.60 -3.77 10.37
CA THR A 121 -21.96 -3.25 10.57
C THR A 121 -22.79 -3.20 9.28
N GLY A 122 -22.10 -3.19 8.14
CA GLY A 122 -22.68 -2.98 6.81
C GLY A 122 -22.91 -1.51 6.45
N ASP A 123 -22.60 -0.57 7.34
CA ASP A 123 -22.66 0.87 7.08
C ASP A 123 -21.37 1.42 6.47
N GLU A 124 -20.35 0.58 6.35
CA GLU A 124 -19.09 0.94 5.71
C GLU A 124 -19.30 1.34 4.25
N MET A 125 -18.72 2.46 3.88
CA MET A 125 -18.80 3.05 2.56
C MET A 125 -17.55 2.67 1.75
N ARG A 126 -17.73 2.09 0.57
CA ARG A 126 -16.63 1.72 -0.32
C ARG A 126 -16.92 2.12 -1.74
N GLU A 127 -15.88 2.47 -2.46
CA GLU A 127 -15.93 2.68 -3.90
C GLU A 127 -15.41 1.43 -4.59
N TYR A 128 -16.33 0.71 -5.22
CA TYR A 128 -16.02 -0.54 -5.93
C TYR A 128 -15.75 -0.26 -7.39
N ILE A 129 -14.66 -0.80 -7.92
CA ILE A 129 -14.32 -0.70 -9.33
C ILE A 129 -14.23 -2.09 -9.97
N ASN A 130 -14.83 -2.25 -11.14
CA ASN A 130 -14.71 -3.49 -11.90
C ASN A 130 -13.28 -3.67 -12.41
N VAL A 131 -12.75 -4.89 -12.35
CA VAL A 131 -11.38 -5.20 -12.77
C VAL A 131 -11.09 -4.85 -14.23
N ARG A 132 -12.10 -4.89 -15.12
CA ARG A 132 -11.96 -4.51 -16.54
C ARG A 132 -11.75 -3.00 -16.69
N ASP A 133 -12.48 -2.20 -15.89
CA ASP A 133 -12.30 -0.75 -15.89
C ASP A 133 -10.96 -0.37 -15.27
N ALA A 134 -10.60 -1.00 -14.16
CA ALA A 134 -9.29 -0.81 -13.56
C ALA A 134 -8.15 -1.16 -14.54
N ALA A 135 -8.29 -2.26 -15.28
CA ALA A 135 -7.30 -2.65 -16.29
C ALA A 135 -7.19 -1.62 -17.43
N ARG A 136 -8.32 -1.11 -17.94
CA ARG A 136 -8.35 -0.07 -18.98
C ARG A 136 -7.64 1.20 -18.48
N LEU A 137 -8.03 1.69 -17.30
CA LEU A 137 -7.39 2.85 -16.69
C LEU A 137 -5.90 2.62 -16.46
N SER A 138 -5.49 1.40 -16.12
CA SER A 138 -4.07 1.06 -15.95
C SER A 138 -3.26 1.08 -17.25
N VAL A 139 -3.92 1.05 -18.39
CA VAL A 139 -3.30 1.28 -19.70
C VAL A 139 -3.31 2.77 -20.03
N ASP A 140 -4.41 3.46 -19.77
CA ASP A 140 -4.57 4.89 -20.07
C ASP A 140 -3.51 5.75 -19.36
N ILE A 141 -3.06 5.33 -18.15
CA ILE A 141 -2.01 6.03 -17.39
C ILE A 141 -0.63 5.99 -18.06
N LEU A 142 -0.45 5.25 -19.13
CA LEU A 142 0.81 5.28 -19.88
C LEU A 142 1.02 6.57 -20.66
N SER A 143 -0.01 7.39 -20.82
CA SER A 143 0.11 8.76 -21.32
C SER A 143 1.15 9.56 -20.51
N SER A 144 1.82 10.48 -21.17
CA SER A 144 2.90 11.29 -20.57
C SER A 144 2.44 12.14 -19.38
N GLU A 145 1.17 12.52 -19.34
CA GLU A 145 0.57 13.34 -18.28
C GLU A 145 0.57 12.63 -16.90
N TYR A 146 0.59 11.27 -16.88
CA TYR A 146 0.61 10.49 -15.65
C TYR A 146 2.02 10.08 -15.19
N LYS A 147 3.04 10.58 -15.88
CA LYS A 147 4.44 10.31 -15.55
C LYS A 147 4.80 10.92 -14.20
N ASN A 148 5.45 10.11 -13.34
CA ASN A 148 5.91 10.48 -11.99
C ASN A 148 4.77 10.99 -11.09
N LYS A 149 3.61 10.31 -11.19
CA LYS A 149 2.42 10.64 -10.40
C LYS A 149 1.87 9.44 -9.63
N HIS A 150 1.13 9.75 -8.58
CA HIS A 150 0.31 8.82 -7.82
C HIS A 150 -1.14 9.01 -8.25
N ILE A 151 -1.76 7.94 -8.73
CA ILE A 151 -3.10 7.96 -9.32
C ILE A 151 -4.02 7.07 -8.50
N VAL A 152 -5.13 7.59 -8.05
CA VAL A 152 -6.18 6.80 -7.39
C VAL A 152 -7.09 6.21 -8.48
N ILE A 153 -7.27 4.89 -8.43
CA ILE A 153 -8.14 4.15 -9.34
C ILE A 153 -9.20 3.45 -8.52
N THR A 154 -10.40 4.01 -8.50
CA THR A 154 -11.54 3.52 -7.72
C THR A 154 -12.85 3.72 -8.46
N GLY A 155 -13.98 3.32 -7.88
CA GLY A 155 -15.30 3.49 -8.48
C GLY A 155 -15.79 4.94 -8.43
N HIS A 156 -16.85 5.22 -9.18
CA HIS A 156 -17.39 6.57 -9.31
C HIS A 156 -18.14 7.05 -8.06
N HIS A 157 -18.75 6.13 -7.33
CA HIS A 157 -19.63 6.49 -6.22
C HIS A 157 -19.37 5.59 -5.01
N PRO A 158 -19.36 6.17 -3.80
CA PRO A 158 -19.33 5.40 -2.58
C PRO A 158 -20.67 4.65 -2.41
N LEU A 159 -20.58 3.37 -2.10
CA LEU A 159 -21.73 2.48 -1.88
C LEU A 159 -21.65 1.87 -0.48
N LYS A 160 -22.74 1.92 0.27
CA LYS A 160 -22.83 1.20 1.55
C LYS A 160 -22.78 -0.31 1.31
N THR A 161 -22.10 -1.02 2.17
CA THR A 161 -22.02 -2.48 2.09
C THR A 161 -23.42 -3.11 2.16
N LYS A 162 -24.30 -2.63 3.05
CA LYS A 162 -25.70 -3.09 3.11
C LYS A 162 -26.44 -2.98 1.78
N ASP A 163 -26.23 -1.88 1.06
CA ASP A 163 -26.93 -1.65 -0.21
C ASP A 163 -26.35 -2.53 -1.31
N MET A 164 -25.03 -2.74 -1.30
CA MET A 164 -24.39 -3.73 -2.18
C MET A 164 -24.92 -5.15 -1.94
N LEU A 165 -25.07 -5.57 -0.68
CA LEU A 165 -25.63 -6.89 -0.34
C LEU A 165 -27.09 -7.03 -0.75
N LYS A 166 -27.92 -5.98 -0.59
CA LYS A 166 -29.30 -5.96 -1.11
C LYS A 166 -29.34 -6.13 -2.63
N MET A 167 -28.44 -5.45 -3.36
CA MET A 167 -28.32 -5.61 -4.81
C MET A 167 -28.02 -7.07 -5.19
N VAL A 168 -27.17 -7.78 -4.43
CA VAL A 168 -26.92 -9.21 -4.66
C VAL A 168 -28.21 -10.04 -4.50
N LYS A 169 -29.01 -9.79 -3.45
CA LYS A 169 -30.30 -10.45 -3.23
C LYS A 169 -31.27 -10.22 -4.39
N GLU A 170 -31.37 -8.97 -4.85
CA GLU A 170 -32.25 -8.59 -5.96
C GLU A 170 -31.84 -9.26 -7.28
N ILE A 171 -30.55 -9.27 -7.60
CA ILE A 171 -30.00 -9.91 -8.80
C ILE A 171 -30.28 -11.41 -8.82
N LEU A 172 -30.04 -12.09 -7.70
CA LEU A 172 -30.21 -13.53 -7.59
C LEU A 172 -31.68 -13.95 -7.49
N LYS A 173 -32.61 -13.02 -7.19
CA LYS A 173 -34.05 -13.29 -6.95
C LYS A 173 -34.27 -14.43 -5.95
N LYS A 174 -33.38 -14.53 -4.94
CA LYS A 174 -33.44 -15.53 -3.87
C LYS A 174 -33.67 -14.86 -2.54
N ASP A 175 -34.30 -15.58 -1.61
CA ASP A 175 -34.34 -15.13 -0.23
C ASP A 175 -32.99 -15.38 0.43
N ILE A 176 -32.22 -14.30 0.61
CA ILE A 176 -30.88 -14.32 1.20
C ILE A 176 -30.95 -13.61 2.54
N THR A 177 -30.44 -14.26 3.57
CA THR A 177 -30.32 -13.69 4.91
C THR A 177 -28.95 -13.03 5.08
N PHE A 178 -28.92 -11.91 5.83
CA PHE A 178 -27.68 -11.18 6.12
C PHE A 178 -27.38 -11.24 7.61
N GLU A 179 -26.17 -11.66 7.95
CA GLU A 179 -25.65 -11.60 9.32
C GLU A 179 -24.51 -10.59 9.40
N PHE A 180 -24.64 -9.64 10.31
CA PHE A 180 -23.61 -8.63 10.59
C PHE A 180 -23.00 -8.88 11.96
N SER A 181 -21.67 -8.82 12.06
CA SER A 181 -20.94 -9.10 13.31
C SER A 181 -21.12 -7.99 14.37
N HIS A 182 -21.64 -6.83 14.00
CA HIS A 182 -21.78 -5.63 14.85
C HIS A 182 -20.49 -5.10 15.49
N THR A 183 -19.36 -5.79 15.32
CA THR A 183 -18.05 -5.33 15.77
C THR A 183 -17.33 -4.64 14.63
N PRO A 184 -16.80 -3.43 14.84
CA PRO A 184 -15.99 -2.78 13.82
C PRO A 184 -14.79 -3.65 13.45
N ASN A 185 -14.56 -3.84 12.17
CA ASN A 185 -13.36 -4.51 11.71
C ASN A 185 -12.19 -3.52 11.77
N ASN A 186 -11.30 -3.68 12.75
CA ASN A 186 -10.17 -2.78 12.99
C ASN A 186 -9.06 -2.85 11.92
N PHE A 187 -9.19 -3.70 10.90
CA PHE A 187 -8.22 -3.81 9.81
C PHE A 187 -8.69 -3.12 8.52
N HIS A 188 -9.97 -2.78 8.42
CA HIS A 188 -10.54 -2.17 7.22
C HIS A 188 -11.09 -0.78 7.52
N TYR A 189 -10.87 0.17 6.59
CA TYR A 189 -11.45 1.51 6.69
C TYR A 189 -12.98 1.46 6.57
N SER A 190 -13.65 2.36 7.28
CA SER A 190 -15.12 2.53 7.22
C SER A 190 -15.56 3.45 6.07
N LEU A 191 -14.69 4.39 5.68
CA LEU A 191 -14.88 5.31 4.55
C LEU A 191 -13.63 5.29 3.69
N THR A 192 -13.79 5.26 2.37
CA THR A 192 -12.68 5.30 1.41
C THR A 192 -11.80 6.54 1.65
N PRO A 193 -10.52 6.38 2.02
CA PRO A 193 -9.65 7.52 2.34
C PRO A 193 -9.00 8.10 1.06
N TYR A 194 -8.82 9.43 1.02
CA TYR A 194 -8.18 10.13 -0.09
C TYR A 194 -6.98 10.99 0.30
N SER A 195 -6.68 11.10 1.58
CA SER A 195 -5.59 11.91 2.08
C SER A 195 -4.93 11.31 3.30
N PHE A 196 -3.65 11.62 3.51
CA PHE A 196 -2.95 11.23 4.72
C PHE A 196 -3.43 12.02 5.93
N THR A 197 -3.53 11.34 7.07
CA THR A 197 -3.61 12.00 8.37
C THR A 197 -2.19 12.32 8.83
N PRO A 198 -1.80 13.60 9.02
CA PRO A 198 -0.49 13.97 9.50
C PRO A 198 -0.24 13.40 10.90
N LYS A 199 0.97 12.85 11.12
CA LYS A 199 1.44 12.44 12.44
C LYS A 199 2.34 13.54 12.99
N THR A 200 1.98 14.08 14.18
CA THR A 200 2.81 15.06 14.88
C THR A 200 3.86 14.36 15.73
N GLY A 201 5.11 14.79 15.61
CA GLY A 201 6.18 14.40 16.53
C GLY A 201 6.30 15.38 17.69
N LEU A 202 6.63 14.87 18.88
CA LEU A 202 6.98 15.68 20.03
C LEU A 202 8.50 15.96 19.98
N LYS A 203 8.88 17.23 19.93
CA LYS A 203 10.29 17.61 20.04
C LYS A 203 10.71 17.58 21.50
N LEU A 204 11.64 16.69 21.84
CA LEU A 204 12.29 16.67 23.14
C LEU A 204 13.62 17.43 23.06
N VAL A 205 13.84 18.34 23.97
CA VAL A 205 15.12 19.05 24.13
C VAL A 205 15.61 18.89 25.54
N SER A 206 16.93 18.80 25.72
CA SER A 206 17.53 18.78 27.03
C SER A 206 17.65 20.22 27.58
N ASN A 207 17.41 20.38 28.88
CA ASN A 207 17.71 21.64 29.57
C ASN A 207 19.23 21.84 29.79
N LEU A 208 19.98 20.72 29.81
CA LEU A 208 21.43 20.69 29.80
C LEU A 208 21.88 20.18 28.45
N TYR A 209 22.47 21.05 27.65
CA TYR A 209 22.99 20.70 26.33
C TYR A 209 24.47 21.03 26.23
N MET A 210 25.20 20.22 25.50
CA MET A 210 26.57 20.49 25.13
C MET A 210 26.60 21.60 24.07
N ASP A 211 27.39 22.62 24.30
CA ASP A 211 27.65 23.63 23.26
C ASP A 211 28.28 22.98 22.03
N MET A 212 27.89 23.45 20.84
CA MET A 212 28.33 22.86 19.57
C MET A 212 29.85 22.93 19.40
N GLY A 213 30.49 24.01 19.86
CA GLY A 213 31.94 24.17 19.82
C GLY A 213 32.65 23.14 20.69
N GLN A 214 32.15 22.89 21.89
CA GLN A 214 32.68 21.83 22.77
C GLN A 214 32.49 20.45 22.16
N GLY A 215 31.31 20.18 21.60
CA GLY A 215 31.05 18.91 20.90
C GLY A 215 31.98 18.66 19.70
N PHE A 216 32.29 19.72 18.95
CA PHE A 216 33.26 19.63 17.85
C PHE A 216 34.69 19.34 18.35
N LEU A 217 35.11 19.95 19.47
CA LEU A 217 36.44 19.67 20.07
C LEU A 217 36.55 18.22 20.48
N GLU A 218 35.53 17.63 21.07
CA GLU A 218 35.51 16.20 21.42
C GLU A 218 35.62 15.31 20.18
N CYS A 219 34.84 15.59 19.14
CA CYS A 219 34.94 14.84 17.89
C CYS A 219 36.32 14.95 17.24
N LEU A 220 36.94 16.13 17.24
CA LEU A 220 38.30 16.33 16.70
C LEU A 220 39.38 15.57 17.49
N GLN A 221 39.24 15.51 18.82
CA GLN A 221 40.13 14.71 19.65
C GLN A 221 40.02 13.21 19.36
N ASP A 222 38.80 12.71 19.19
CA ASP A 222 38.52 11.32 18.85
C ASP A 222 39.12 10.95 17.47
N ILE A 223 38.86 11.76 16.45
CA ILE A 223 39.44 11.56 15.10
C ILE A 223 40.96 11.56 15.15
N ARG A 224 41.57 12.47 15.93
CA ARG A 224 43.03 12.54 16.04
C ARG A 224 43.65 11.29 16.69
N GLN A 225 42.96 10.75 17.72
CA GLN A 225 43.40 9.48 18.35
C GLN A 225 43.32 8.33 17.37
N ASP A 226 42.28 8.26 16.53
CA ASP A 226 42.15 7.22 15.50
C ASP A 226 43.29 7.31 14.46
N LEU A 227 43.62 8.52 14.01
CA LEU A 227 44.72 8.74 13.08
C LEU A 227 46.09 8.31 13.69
N ASP A 228 46.37 8.71 14.95
CA ASP A 228 47.61 8.33 15.66
C ASP A 228 47.70 6.82 15.87
N HIS A 229 46.58 6.11 16.00
CA HIS A 229 46.53 4.64 16.12
C HIS A 229 46.77 3.92 14.78
N SER A 230 46.29 4.50 13.68
CA SER A 230 46.47 3.94 12.34
C SER A 230 47.93 4.08 11.89
N GLU A 231 48.60 5.22 12.13
CA GLU A 231 50.03 5.44 11.80
C GLU A 231 50.96 4.50 12.57
N LYS A 232 50.59 4.09 13.80
CA LYS A 232 51.36 3.13 14.60
C LYS A 232 51.21 1.67 14.17
N LYS A 233 50.21 1.35 13.37
CA LYS A 233 50.02 -0.01 12.84
C LYS A 233 50.72 -0.25 11.51
N ASP A 234 51.07 0.84 10.81
CA ASP A 234 51.74 0.80 9.50
C ASP A 234 53.25 1.03 9.62
N SER A 235 53.78 1.21 10.82
CA SER A 235 55.21 1.31 11.16
C SER A 235 55.70 0.07 11.90
#